data_d91b0ee4893e4c82a5ec2b4dbb135772
#
_entry.id   d91b0ee4893e4c82a5ec2b4dbb135772
#
_cell.length_a   1.000
_cell.length_b   1.000
_cell.length_c   1.000
_cell.angle_alpha   90.00
_cell.angle_beta   90.00
_cell.angle_gamma   90.00
#
_symmetry.space_group_name_H-M   'P 1'
#
loop_
_entity.id
_entity.type
_entity.pdbx_description
1 polymer ?
#
loop_
_entity_poly.entity_id
_entity_poly.type
_entity_poly.pdbx_seq_one_letter_code
_entity_poly.pdbx_strand_id
1 'polypeptide(L)'
;MNELERSLLVLLYEKYKNSKKETGSNIITRRTKISPNVLYKDYNANTADIDKIEAVDNAVMECSKLGFVTVERAPNGKEIKNIYLIDGTINELGNYLQSKCGYETKDVKRNFIINLLNKYDNKTPAASAECNKLRKMLEANKYPSRYHQKEELLKSLVFIENNKQDLFLREASLRIFGDSKYFEENVLKLVCKSLRDYLNRPRAVDEVDEEILEEYGIITDKQKICLKGNIVLKIDGKLFDVNVLKGGLMIFNDDVCRIEQIAVNTDNFMTIENYTSWCRFAKKDTVCLYLGGYANRYQRDFLKKIYLDNPNLKFFHFGDIDAGGFYIFNDLCRKTGIDFSVYKMSVQELMDARYRTSLRKLTNNDKTRLISLKDDSVFKEVIKYMLDNDVKLEQEIISFYESVDNG
;
A
#
# COMPACT_ATOMS: atom_id res chain seq x y z
N MET A 1 36.50 -11.17 -10.74
CA MET A 1 35.98 -11.84 -9.52
C MET A 1 34.69 -12.57 -9.88
N ASN A 2 34.66 -13.86 -9.62
CA ASN A 2 33.48 -14.69 -9.86
C ASN A 2 32.49 -14.61 -8.67
N GLU A 3 31.33 -15.24 -8.81
CA GLU A 3 30.27 -15.20 -7.80
C GLU A 3 30.67 -15.89 -6.47
N LEU A 4 31.45 -16.95 -6.51
CA LEU A 4 31.93 -17.65 -5.32
C LEU A 4 32.98 -16.82 -4.55
N GLU A 5 33.92 -16.16 -5.24
CA GLU A 5 34.86 -15.23 -4.62
C GLU A 5 34.15 -14.09 -3.92
N ARG A 6 33.16 -13.48 -4.59
CA ARG A 6 32.32 -12.43 -4.01
C ARG A 6 31.60 -12.91 -2.76
N SER A 7 30.93 -14.07 -2.85
CA SER A 7 30.17 -14.65 -1.74
C SER A 7 31.08 -14.94 -0.54
N LEU A 8 32.25 -15.52 -0.78
CA LEU A 8 33.25 -15.80 0.25
C LEU A 8 33.67 -14.55 1.00
N LEU A 9 34.11 -13.53 0.27
CA LEU A 9 34.58 -12.27 0.87
C LEU A 9 33.51 -11.53 1.60
N VAL A 10 32.28 -11.45 1.04
CA VAL A 10 31.11 -10.82 1.70
C VAL A 10 30.76 -11.55 2.99
N LEU A 11 30.70 -12.90 2.98
CA LEU A 11 30.38 -13.68 4.18
C LEU A 11 31.38 -13.46 5.30
N LEU A 12 32.67 -13.44 4.99
CA LEU A 12 33.72 -13.18 5.99
C LEU A 12 33.67 -11.75 6.51
N TYR A 13 33.46 -10.77 5.63
CA TYR A 13 33.32 -9.37 5.98
C TYR A 13 32.13 -9.16 6.93
N GLU A 14 30.95 -9.65 6.55
CA GLU A 14 29.73 -9.59 7.36
C GLU A 14 29.90 -10.27 8.73
N LYS A 15 30.55 -11.44 8.75
CA LYS A 15 30.79 -12.17 9.99
C LYS A 15 31.71 -11.39 10.94
N TYR A 16 32.71 -10.71 10.40
CA TYR A 16 33.60 -9.83 11.20
C TYR A 16 32.79 -8.64 11.74
N LYS A 17 32.11 -7.90 10.87
CA LYS A 17 31.31 -6.71 11.20
C LYS A 17 30.16 -6.98 12.17
N ASN A 18 29.64 -8.21 12.20
CA ASN A 18 28.62 -8.64 13.17
C ASN A 18 29.21 -9.17 14.49
N SER A 19 30.53 -9.25 14.61
CA SER A 19 31.20 -9.78 15.80
C SER A 19 31.54 -8.66 16.80
N LYS A 20 31.73 -9.04 18.07
CA LYS A 20 32.21 -8.13 19.12
C LYS A 20 33.62 -7.56 18.86
N LYS A 21 34.34 -8.06 17.86
CA LYS A 21 35.65 -7.53 17.45
C LYS A 21 35.54 -6.12 16.88
N GLU A 22 34.47 -5.83 16.11
CA GLU A 22 34.25 -4.50 15.56
C GLU A 22 34.13 -3.43 16.62
N THR A 23 33.52 -3.75 17.76
CA THR A 23 33.33 -2.80 18.89
C THR A 23 34.49 -2.81 19.89
N GLY A 24 35.54 -3.63 19.67
CA GLY A 24 36.67 -3.75 20.60
C GLY A 24 36.32 -4.36 21.97
N SER A 25 35.09 -4.85 22.15
CA SER A 25 34.61 -5.44 23.42
C SER A 25 34.89 -6.94 23.57
N ASN A 26 35.83 -7.46 22.83
CA ASN A 26 36.13 -8.90 22.75
C ASN A 26 37.13 -9.34 23.81
N ILE A 27 36.73 -10.24 24.72
CA ILE A 27 37.61 -10.82 25.76
C ILE A 27 38.48 -11.94 25.18
N ILE A 28 38.05 -12.59 24.09
CA ILE A 28 38.73 -13.73 23.44
C ILE A 28 38.94 -13.43 21.96
N THR A 29 40.21 -13.36 21.52
CA THR A 29 40.61 -13.16 20.11
C THR A 29 40.52 -14.45 19.29
N ARG A 30 39.31 -14.85 18.88
CA ARG A 30 39.13 -15.93 17.89
C ARG A 30 39.17 -15.35 16.47
N ARG A 31 39.96 -15.91 15.58
CA ARG A 31 40.00 -15.50 14.15
C ARG A 31 38.62 -15.68 13.52
N THR A 32 38.23 -14.73 12.67
CA THR A 32 37.00 -14.85 11.88
C THR A 32 37.17 -15.93 10.84
N LYS A 33 36.30 -16.94 10.81
CA LYS A 33 36.40 -18.07 9.89
C LYS A 33 35.03 -18.56 9.41
N ILE A 34 35.05 -19.23 8.25
CA ILE A 34 33.95 -20.04 7.72
C ILE A 34 34.46 -21.40 7.27
N SER A 35 33.55 -22.38 7.18
CA SER A 35 33.80 -23.66 6.52
C SER A 35 33.46 -23.54 5.03
N PRO A 36 34.15 -24.27 4.12
CA PRO A 36 33.79 -24.35 2.71
C PRO A 36 32.32 -24.78 2.46
N ASN A 37 31.74 -25.55 3.37
CA ASN A 37 30.34 -25.99 3.29
C ASN A 37 29.33 -24.84 3.28
N VAL A 38 29.72 -23.63 3.67
CA VAL A 38 28.89 -22.43 3.56
C VAL A 38 28.75 -21.98 2.10
N LEU A 39 29.77 -22.25 1.27
CA LEU A 39 29.77 -21.94 -0.16
C LEU A 39 29.18 -23.08 -1.00
N TYR A 40 29.48 -24.32 -0.63
CA TYR A 40 28.91 -25.51 -1.22
C TYR A 40 28.59 -26.53 -0.11
N LYS A 41 27.29 -26.76 0.13
CA LYS A 41 26.76 -27.54 1.27
C LYS A 41 27.40 -28.94 1.37
N ASP A 42 27.59 -29.59 0.24
CA ASP A 42 28.08 -30.98 0.16
C ASP A 42 29.59 -31.06 -0.04
N TYR A 43 30.35 -29.99 0.20
CA TYR A 43 31.81 -29.92 -0.04
C TYR A 43 32.61 -31.10 0.57
N ASN A 44 32.19 -31.57 1.75
CA ASN A 44 32.84 -32.70 2.45
C ASN A 44 32.07 -34.03 2.30
N ALA A 45 31.07 -34.12 1.43
CA ALA A 45 30.29 -35.33 1.24
C ALA A 45 30.98 -36.30 0.26
N ASN A 46 30.89 -37.61 0.51
CA ASN A 46 31.46 -38.62 -0.38
C ASN A 46 30.85 -38.62 -1.79
N THR A 47 29.64 -38.00 -1.95
CA THR A 47 28.93 -37.88 -3.20
C THR A 47 29.05 -36.48 -3.80
N ALA A 48 29.98 -35.67 -3.31
CA ALA A 48 30.13 -34.28 -3.75
C ALA A 48 30.57 -34.23 -5.24
N ASP A 49 30.06 -33.22 -5.92
CA ASP A 49 30.42 -32.87 -7.28
C ASP A 49 31.86 -32.28 -7.28
N ILE A 50 32.79 -32.96 -7.96
CA ILE A 50 34.22 -32.61 -8.00
C ILE A 50 34.40 -31.22 -8.64
N ASP A 51 33.67 -30.90 -9.70
CA ASP A 51 33.78 -29.60 -10.38
C ASP A 51 33.38 -28.43 -9.45
N LYS A 52 32.43 -28.68 -8.58
CA LYS A 52 31.98 -27.65 -7.57
C LYS A 52 33.00 -27.52 -6.43
N ILE A 53 33.64 -28.63 -6.02
CA ILE A 53 34.72 -28.55 -5.04
C ILE A 53 35.91 -27.75 -5.62
N GLU A 54 36.34 -28.06 -6.85
CA GLU A 54 37.40 -27.33 -7.53
C GLU A 54 37.07 -25.85 -7.72
N ALA A 55 35.80 -25.51 -8.04
CA ALA A 55 35.36 -24.14 -8.16
C ALA A 55 35.47 -23.37 -6.83
N VAL A 56 35.12 -24.01 -5.71
CA VAL A 56 35.25 -23.41 -4.36
C VAL A 56 36.73 -23.26 -4.01
N ASP A 57 37.55 -24.28 -4.24
CA ASP A 57 38.97 -24.25 -3.95
C ASP A 57 39.69 -23.15 -4.74
N ASN A 58 39.40 -23.03 -6.03
CA ASN A 58 39.92 -21.97 -6.88
C ASN A 58 39.51 -20.59 -6.40
N ALA A 59 38.24 -20.38 -6.01
CA ALA A 59 37.76 -19.12 -5.47
C ALA A 59 38.50 -18.76 -4.16
N VAL A 60 38.71 -19.73 -3.27
CA VAL A 60 39.44 -19.52 -2.02
C VAL A 60 40.91 -19.17 -2.29
N MET A 61 41.55 -19.84 -3.25
CA MET A 61 42.94 -19.56 -3.62
C MET A 61 43.12 -18.19 -4.24
N GLU A 62 42.21 -17.75 -5.09
CA GLU A 62 42.23 -16.38 -5.64
C GLU A 62 42.03 -15.32 -4.53
N CYS A 63 41.12 -15.53 -3.61
CA CYS A 63 40.93 -14.64 -2.44
C CYS A 63 42.18 -14.65 -1.51
N SER A 64 42.89 -15.74 -1.41
CA SER A 64 44.16 -15.83 -0.68
C SER A 64 45.29 -15.07 -1.35
N LYS A 65 45.37 -15.11 -2.69
CA LYS A 65 46.32 -14.30 -3.47
C LYS A 65 46.06 -12.81 -3.34
N LEU A 66 44.81 -12.41 -3.17
CA LEU A 66 44.44 -11.04 -2.90
C LEU A 66 44.82 -10.55 -1.47
N GLY A 67 45.28 -11.46 -0.61
CA GLY A 67 45.73 -11.13 0.73
C GLY A 67 44.62 -10.95 1.78
N PHE A 68 43.38 -11.37 1.47
CA PHE A 68 42.24 -11.20 2.39
C PHE A 68 41.99 -12.42 3.27
N VAL A 69 42.36 -13.60 2.81
CA VAL A 69 42.09 -14.86 3.53
C VAL A 69 43.33 -15.78 3.66
N THR A 70 43.32 -16.63 4.69
CA THR A 70 44.25 -17.76 4.85
C THR A 70 43.45 -19.04 5.01
N VAL A 71 44.09 -20.16 4.67
CA VAL A 71 43.45 -21.48 4.58
C VAL A 71 44.03 -22.41 5.61
N GLU A 72 43.20 -23.16 6.33
CA GLU A 72 43.55 -24.34 7.09
C GLU A 72 43.11 -25.57 6.32
N ARG A 73 44.08 -26.48 6.01
CA ARG A 73 43.78 -27.75 5.34
C ARG A 73 43.53 -28.85 6.34
N ALA A 74 42.80 -29.88 5.92
CA ALA A 74 42.61 -31.10 6.67
C ALA A 74 43.94 -31.90 6.77
N PRO A 75 44.10 -32.84 7.70
CA PRO A 75 45.32 -33.63 7.86
C PRO A 75 45.75 -34.40 6.61
N ASN A 76 44.82 -34.72 5.71
CA ASN A 76 45.07 -35.33 4.41
C ASN A 76 45.73 -34.36 3.40
N GLY A 77 45.85 -33.07 3.73
CA GLY A 77 46.45 -32.02 2.91
C GLY A 77 45.66 -31.63 1.66
N LYS A 78 44.58 -32.34 1.32
CA LYS A 78 43.82 -32.16 0.07
C LYS A 78 42.63 -31.20 0.25
N GLU A 79 41.90 -31.34 1.33
CA GLU A 79 40.64 -30.60 1.55
C GLU A 79 40.84 -29.34 2.40
N ILE A 80 40.09 -28.30 2.11
CA ILE A 80 40.06 -27.09 2.94
C ILE A 80 39.14 -27.35 4.14
N LYS A 81 39.66 -27.20 5.37
CA LYS A 81 38.92 -27.37 6.61
C LYS A 81 38.26 -26.06 7.05
N ASN A 82 39.02 -24.98 7.06
CA ASN A 82 38.54 -23.65 7.43
C ASN A 82 39.20 -22.57 6.57
N ILE A 83 38.44 -21.50 6.32
CA ILE A 83 38.90 -20.30 5.62
C ILE A 83 38.86 -19.16 6.64
N TYR A 84 39.98 -18.53 6.91
CA TYR A 84 40.11 -17.46 7.89
C TYR A 84 40.29 -16.12 7.22
N LEU A 85 39.56 -15.12 7.71
CA LEU A 85 39.82 -13.71 7.38
C LEU A 85 41.16 -13.28 7.98
N ILE A 86 41.89 -12.46 7.27
CA ILE A 86 43.04 -11.72 7.82
C ILE A 86 42.45 -10.45 8.44
N ASP A 87 42.14 -10.50 9.75
CA ASP A 87 41.37 -9.44 10.45
C ASP A 87 41.95 -8.02 10.25
N GLY A 88 43.30 -7.91 10.08
CA GLY A 88 43.98 -6.64 9.81
C GLY A 88 43.64 -5.98 8.47
N THR A 89 43.08 -6.72 7.52
CA THR A 89 42.74 -6.21 6.17
C THR A 89 41.29 -5.85 6.03
N ILE A 90 40.51 -5.77 7.13
CA ILE A 90 39.06 -5.59 7.08
C ILE A 90 38.63 -4.30 6.37
N ASN A 91 39.34 -3.20 6.56
CA ASN A 91 39.03 -1.91 5.93
C ASN A 91 39.37 -1.96 4.42
N GLU A 92 40.50 -2.57 4.05
CA GLU A 92 40.89 -2.75 2.66
C GLU A 92 39.92 -3.71 1.94
N LEU A 93 39.48 -4.77 2.62
CA LEU A 93 38.44 -5.66 2.11
C LEU A 93 37.11 -4.93 1.88
N GLY A 94 36.68 -4.07 2.81
CA GLY A 94 35.48 -3.24 2.66
C GLY A 94 35.56 -2.35 1.40
N ASN A 95 36.68 -1.64 1.21
CA ASN A 95 36.91 -0.80 0.04
C ASN A 95 36.97 -1.62 -1.25
N TYR A 96 37.58 -2.80 -1.21
CA TYR A 96 37.64 -3.72 -2.35
C TYR A 96 36.26 -4.23 -2.74
N LEU A 97 35.46 -4.68 -1.78
CA LEU A 97 34.08 -5.12 -2.01
C LEU A 97 33.21 -4.00 -2.58
N GLN A 98 33.36 -2.80 -2.09
CA GLN A 98 32.63 -1.64 -2.60
C GLN A 98 33.04 -1.31 -4.05
N SER A 99 34.35 -1.20 -4.32
CA SER A 99 34.82 -0.73 -5.63
C SER A 99 34.74 -1.79 -6.74
N LYS A 100 34.92 -3.07 -6.42
CA LYS A 100 34.97 -4.17 -7.40
C LYS A 100 33.69 -4.97 -7.51
N CYS A 101 32.84 -4.96 -6.46
CA CYS A 101 31.65 -5.80 -6.38
C CYS A 101 30.36 -5.01 -6.25
N GLY A 102 30.43 -3.67 -6.13
CA GLY A 102 29.28 -2.86 -5.80
C GLY A 102 28.61 -3.28 -4.47
N TYR A 103 29.39 -3.87 -3.56
CA TYR A 103 28.88 -4.26 -2.26
C TYR A 103 28.82 -3.04 -1.35
N GLU A 104 27.63 -2.76 -0.85
CA GLU A 104 27.41 -1.63 0.03
C GLU A 104 27.45 -2.07 1.50
N THR A 105 28.45 -1.57 2.20
CA THR A 105 28.64 -1.86 3.62
C THR A 105 27.50 -1.31 4.47
N LYS A 106 27.35 -1.83 5.70
CA LYS A 106 26.35 -1.32 6.64
C LYS A 106 26.55 0.17 6.93
N ASP A 107 27.82 0.64 6.97
CA ASP A 107 28.14 2.04 7.22
C ASP A 107 27.66 2.93 6.06
N VAL A 108 27.83 2.50 4.81
CA VAL A 108 27.31 3.20 3.63
C VAL A 108 25.78 3.32 3.71
N LYS A 109 25.10 2.20 3.98
CA LYS A 109 23.63 2.16 4.13
C LYS A 109 23.16 3.05 5.28
N ARG A 110 23.85 2.98 6.42
CA ARG A 110 23.57 3.81 7.59
C ARG A 110 23.68 5.30 7.28
N ASN A 111 24.80 5.71 6.69
CA ASN A 111 25.04 7.12 6.35
C ASN A 111 24.04 7.63 5.32
N PHE A 112 23.70 6.81 4.32
CA PHE A 112 22.66 7.15 3.36
C PHE A 112 21.32 7.42 4.06
N ILE A 113 20.87 6.52 4.95
CA ILE A 113 19.60 6.70 5.67
C ILE A 113 19.66 7.91 6.61
N ILE A 114 20.78 8.15 7.31
CA ILE A 114 20.95 9.35 8.15
C ILE A 114 20.80 10.62 7.32
N ASN A 115 21.39 10.66 6.12
CA ASN A 115 21.22 11.79 5.20
C ASN A 115 19.78 12.00 4.78
N LEU A 116 19.02 10.90 4.53
CA LEU A 116 17.59 10.99 4.23
C LEU A 116 16.80 11.56 5.42
N LEU A 117 17.07 11.09 6.63
CA LEU A 117 16.44 11.63 7.85
C LEU A 117 16.69 13.12 7.97
N ASN A 118 17.94 13.58 7.82
CA ASN A 118 18.29 14.98 7.90
C ASN A 118 17.60 15.84 6.82
N LYS A 119 17.38 15.28 5.64
CA LYS A 119 16.78 15.98 4.48
C LYS A 119 15.25 16.06 4.53
N TYR A 120 14.58 15.01 5.01
CA TYR A 120 13.14 14.84 4.87
C TYR A 120 12.36 14.82 6.18
N ASP A 121 13.02 14.63 7.33
CA ASP A 121 12.33 14.65 8.62
C ASP A 121 11.69 16.03 8.87
N ASN A 122 10.49 16.01 9.42
CA ASN A 122 9.67 17.21 9.70
C ASN A 122 9.31 18.07 8.45
N LYS A 123 9.42 17.53 7.24
CA LYS A 123 8.98 18.26 6.04
C LYS A 123 7.47 18.18 5.87
N THR A 124 6.90 16.99 6.04
CA THR A 124 5.46 16.74 6.00
C THR A 124 5.10 15.57 6.91
N PRO A 125 3.84 15.43 7.36
CA PRO A 125 3.42 14.39 8.31
C PRO A 125 3.68 12.96 7.83
N ALA A 126 3.32 12.60 6.59
CA ALA A 126 3.54 11.24 6.08
C ALA A 126 5.04 10.96 5.87
N ALA A 127 5.82 11.94 5.39
CA ALA A 127 7.27 11.80 5.28
C ALA A 127 7.91 11.60 6.65
N SER A 128 7.48 12.34 7.68
CA SER A 128 7.97 12.18 9.06
C SER A 128 7.60 10.82 9.64
N ALA A 129 6.41 10.30 9.35
CA ALA A 129 6.01 8.95 9.75
C ALA A 129 6.92 7.87 9.13
N GLU A 130 7.29 8.03 7.86
CA GLU A 130 8.23 7.10 7.19
C GLU A 130 9.65 7.26 7.73
N CYS A 131 10.12 8.48 8.00
CA CYS A 131 11.39 8.76 8.69
C CYS A 131 11.46 8.08 10.06
N ASN A 132 10.37 8.09 10.84
CA ASN A 132 10.29 7.39 12.12
C ASN A 132 10.41 5.86 11.97
N LYS A 133 9.83 5.27 10.92
CA LYS A 133 10.05 3.84 10.61
C LYS A 133 11.52 3.55 10.31
N LEU A 134 12.17 4.38 9.49
CA LEU A 134 13.60 4.25 9.17
C LEU A 134 14.48 4.40 10.42
N ARG A 135 14.19 5.35 11.31
CA ARG A 135 14.91 5.55 12.57
C ARG A 135 14.85 4.32 13.47
N LYS A 136 13.66 3.74 13.67
CA LYS A 136 13.49 2.49 14.42
C LYS A 136 14.27 1.32 13.81
N MET A 137 14.35 1.25 12.47
CA MET A 137 15.16 0.23 11.80
C MET A 137 16.65 0.44 12.07
N LEU A 138 17.16 1.68 12.02
CA LEU A 138 18.56 2.00 12.35
C LEU A 138 18.92 1.66 13.79
N GLU A 139 18.04 1.97 14.75
CA GLU A 139 18.19 1.62 16.17
C GLU A 139 18.28 0.11 16.37
N ALA A 140 17.50 -0.66 15.60
CA ALA A 140 17.54 -2.12 15.59
C ALA A 140 18.67 -2.71 14.73
N ASN A 141 19.58 -1.88 14.20
CA ASN A 141 20.65 -2.25 13.27
C ASN A 141 20.13 -3.03 12.04
N LYS A 142 18.92 -2.68 11.55
CA LYS A 142 18.26 -3.24 10.36
C LYS A 142 18.23 -2.22 9.25
N TYR A 143 18.30 -2.70 8.01
CA TYR A 143 18.29 -1.85 6.81
C TYR A 143 17.27 -2.38 5.81
N PRO A 144 16.49 -1.48 5.14
CA PRO A 144 15.59 -1.91 4.06
C PRO A 144 16.38 -2.56 2.92
N SER A 145 15.86 -3.61 2.33
CA SER A 145 16.51 -4.30 1.18
C SER A 145 16.70 -3.37 -0.03
N ARG A 146 15.75 -2.44 -0.24
CA ARG A 146 15.77 -1.45 -1.32
C ARG A 146 15.88 -0.03 -0.74
N TYR A 147 16.91 0.20 0.07
CA TYR A 147 17.04 1.46 0.79
C TYR A 147 17.21 2.68 -0.11
N HIS A 148 17.78 2.54 -1.33
CA HIS A 148 17.88 3.63 -2.32
C HIS A 148 16.51 4.16 -2.73
N GLN A 149 15.49 3.28 -2.87
CA GLN A 149 14.12 3.72 -3.20
C GLN A 149 13.46 4.56 -2.11
N LYS A 150 14.05 4.62 -0.91
CA LYS A 150 13.52 5.44 0.19
C LYS A 150 13.65 6.93 -0.08
N GLU A 151 14.66 7.38 -0.83
CA GLU A 151 14.75 8.78 -1.22
C GLU A 151 13.61 9.16 -2.17
N GLU A 152 13.33 8.34 -3.15
CA GLU A 152 12.24 8.55 -4.11
C GLU A 152 10.87 8.56 -3.41
N LEU A 153 10.67 7.64 -2.46
CA LEU A 153 9.46 7.60 -1.63
C LEU A 153 9.30 8.91 -0.83
N LEU A 154 10.32 9.30 -0.08
CA LEU A 154 10.26 10.51 0.77
C LEU A 154 10.08 11.79 -0.06
N LYS A 155 10.78 11.91 -1.19
CA LYS A 155 10.62 13.01 -2.14
C LYS A 155 9.20 13.10 -2.65
N SER A 156 8.60 11.95 -3.00
CA SER A 156 7.23 11.88 -3.47
C SER A 156 6.22 12.24 -2.39
N LEU A 157 6.38 11.73 -1.16
CA LEU A 157 5.48 12.06 -0.04
C LEU A 157 5.49 13.56 0.25
N VAL A 158 6.67 14.18 0.31
CA VAL A 158 6.78 15.64 0.52
C VAL A 158 6.11 16.43 -0.59
N PHE A 159 6.29 16.03 -1.85
CA PHE A 159 5.64 16.69 -2.98
C PHE A 159 4.11 16.57 -2.89
N ILE A 160 3.61 15.36 -2.69
CA ILE A 160 2.17 15.03 -2.68
C ILE A 160 1.45 15.77 -1.55
N GLU A 161 1.97 15.76 -0.33
CA GLU A 161 1.35 16.44 0.82
C GLU A 161 1.37 17.98 0.71
N ASN A 162 2.36 18.54 0.00
CA ASN A 162 2.42 19.98 -0.27
C ASN A 162 1.63 20.41 -1.51
N ASN A 163 1.13 19.45 -2.30
CA ASN A 163 0.36 19.77 -3.49
C ASN A 163 -0.98 20.44 -3.14
N LYS A 164 -1.30 21.55 -3.82
CA LYS A 164 -2.55 22.30 -3.65
C LYS A 164 -3.38 22.35 -4.93
N GLN A 165 -2.92 21.69 -5.99
CA GLN A 165 -3.54 21.70 -7.31
C GLN A 165 -3.99 20.29 -7.68
N ASP A 166 -4.97 20.20 -8.56
CA ASP A 166 -5.25 18.93 -9.21
C ASP A 166 -4.23 18.70 -10.31
N LEU A 167 -3.53 17.57 -10.22
CA LEU A 167 -2.51 17.15 -11.17
C LEU A 167 -2.83 15.75 -11.64
N PHE A 168 -2.69 15.50 -12.93
CA PHE A 168 -2.63 14.13 -13.40
C PHE A 168 -1.38 13.41 -12.86
N LEU A 169 -1.48 12.11 -12.63
CA LEU A 169 -0.37 11.30 -12.14
C LEU A 169 0.92 11.50 -12.96
N ARG A 170 0.81 11.61 -14.29
CA ARG A 170 1.94 11.86 -15.18
C ARG A 170 2.54 13.27 -15.03
N GLU A 171 1.73 14.26 -14.71
CA GLU A 171 2.22 15.63 -14.42
C GLU A 171 2.95 15.67 -13.08
N ALA A 172 2.41 14.97 -12.07
CA ALA A 172 3.11 14.80 -10.79
C ALA A 172 4.47 14.10 -11.00
N SER A 173 4.51 13.03 -11.82
CA SER A 173 5.75 12.33 -12.17
C SER A 173 6.78 13.26 -12.81
N LEU A 174 6.36 14.07 -13.77
CA LEU A 174 7.23 15.07 -14.42
C LEU A 174 7.79 16.08 -13.42
N ARG A 175 6.97 16.59 -12.50
CA ARG A 175 7.41 17.57 -11.48
C ARG A 175 8.37 16.96 -10.45
N ILE A 176 8.17 15.70 -10.08
CA ILE A 176 9.00 15.03 -9.09
C ILE A 176 10.30 14.52 -9.69
N PHE A 177 10.24 13.88 -10.87
CA PHE A 177 11.33 13.08 -11.42
C PHE A 177 11.85 13.59 -12.78
N GLY A 178 11.13 14.46 -13.46
CA GLY A 178 11.46 14.88 -14.82
C GLY A 178 11.07 13.85 -15.91
N ASP A 179 10.40 12.78 -15.52
CA ASP A 179 9.92 11.71 -16.41
C ASP A 179 8.44 11.41 -16.12
N SER A 180 7.61 11.36 -17.16
CA SER A 180 6.17 11.23 -17.04
C SER A 180 5.69 9.86 -16.53
N LYS A 181 6.50 8.81 -16.66
CA LYS A 181 6.14 7.43 -16.30
C LYS A 181 6.85 6.92 -15.05
N TYR A 182 7.96 7.58 -14.66
CA TYR A 182 8.82 7.08 -13.58
C TYR A 182 8.08 6.82 -12.29
N PHE A 183 7.19 7.71 -11.89
CA PHE A 183 6.39 7.55 -10.66
C PHE A 183 5.53 6.29 -10.72
N GLU A 184 4.79 6.09 -11.82
CA GLU A 184 3.90 4.94 -12.02
C GLU A 184 4.67 3.61 -12.00
N GLU A 185 5.80 3.54 -12.70
CA GLU A 185 6.57 2.32 -12.86
C GLU A 185 7.40 1.92 -11.64
N ASN A 186 7.91 2.89 -10.86
CA ASN A 186 8.93 2.64 -9.86
C ASN A 186 8.50 2.93 -8.41
N VAL A 187 7.62 3.90 -8.19
CA VAL A 187 7.40 4.48 -6.85
C VAL A 187 5.96 4.39 -6.38
N LEU A 188 4.99 4.34 -7.28
CA LEU A 188 3.56 4.42 -7.01
C LEU A 188 3.10 3.49 -5.89
N LYS A 189 3.38 2.19 -5.99
CA LYS A 189 2.96 1.20 -5.00
C LYS A 189 3.52 1.47 -3.60
N LEU A 190 4.77 1.95 -3.54
CA LEU A 190 5.42 2.28 -2.26
C LEU A 190 4.78 3.50 -1.61
N VAL A 191 4.50 4.53 -2.41
CA VAL A 191 3.85 5.76 -1.96
C VAL A 191 2.43 5.49 -1.48
N CYS A 192 1.62 4.81 -2.31
CA CYS A 192 0.24 4.48 -1.95
C CYS A 192 0.16 3.65 -0.67
N LYS A 193 1.04 2.65 -0.53
CA LYS A 193 1.14 1.87 0.71
C LYS A 193 1.51 2.75 1.91
N SER A 194 2.52 3.63 1.77
CA SER A 194 2.98 4.49 2.87
C SER A 194 1.89 5.47 3.30
N LEU A 195 1.13 6.04 2.36
CA LEU A 195 0.01 6.94 2.64
C LEU A 195 -1.15 6.20 3.32
N ARG A 196 -1.50 4.98 2.87
CA ARG A 196 -2.53 4.16 3.55
C ARG A 196 -2.13 3.81 4.97
N ASP A 197 -0.88 3.39 5.18
CA ASP A 197 -0.35 3.11 6.52
C ASP A 197 -0.45 4.36 7.42
N TYR A 198 -0.08 5.53 6.89
CA TYR A 198 -0.12 6.79 7.61
C TYR A 198 -1.56 7.21 7.97
N LEU A 199 -2.49 7.11 7.03
CA LEU A 199 -3.90 7.46 7.23
C LEU A 199 -4.70 6.39 7.98
N ASN A 200 -4.09 5.26 8.31
CA ASN A 200 -4.77 4.07 8.84
C ASN A 200 -6.01 3.69 8.01
N ARG A 201 -5.88 3.78 6.67
CA ARG A 201 -6.93 3.49 5.70
C ARG A 201 -6.64 2.15 5.01
N PRO A 202 -7.28 1.05 5.46
CA PRO A 202 -7.12 -0.24 4.80
C PRO A 202 -7.67 -0.18 3.37
N ARG A 203 -7.02 -0.87 2.45
CA ARG A 203 -7.46 -0.96 1.06
C ARG A 203 -8.77 -1.72 0.97
N ALA A 204 -9.76 -1.18 0.27
CA ALA A 204 -10.97 -1.92 -0.10
C ALA A 204 -10.63 -3.01 -1.14
N VAL A 205 -11.53 -3.99 -1.34
CA VAL A 205 -11.26 -5.16 -2.20
C VAL A 205 -11.02 -4.73 -3.64
N ASP A 206 -11.84 -3.84 -4.15
CA ASP A 206 -11.81 -3.36 -5.55
C ASP A 206 -11.13 -1.99 -5.71
N GLU A 207 -10.60 -1.41 -4.63
CA GLU A 207 -9.90 -0.13 -4.67
C GLU A 207 -8.57 -0.25 -5.42
N VAL A 208 -8.35 0.56 -6.44
CA VAL A 208 -7.04 0.67 -7.10
C VAL A 208 -6.04 1.42 -6.22
N ASP A 209 -4.75 1.15 -6.42
CA ASP A 209 -3.71 1.72 -5.55
C ASP A 209 -3.72 3.25 -5.58
N GLU A 210 -4.05 3.84 -6.73
CA GLU A 210 -4.00 5.26 -7.02
C GLU A 210 -5.08 6.09 -6.31
N GLU A 211 -6.21 5.50 -5.91
CA GLU A 211 -7.32 6.23 -5.27
C GLU A 211 -6.90 6.98 -4.00
N ILE A 212 -5.88 6.48 -3.28
CA ILE A 212 -5.35 7.19 -2.11
C ILE A 212 -4.70 8.53 -2.48
N LEU A 213 -4.21 8.68 -3.70
CA LEU A 213 -3.56 9.89 -4.19
C LEU A 213 -4.57 11.02 -4.47
N GLU A 214 -5.84 10.68 -4.73
CA GLU A 214 -6.92 11.64 -4.95
C GLU A 214 -7.16 12.52 -3.71
N GLU A 215 -6.89 12.01 -2.51
CA GLU A 215 -6.94 12.79 -1.27
C GLU A 215 -5.99 14.00 -1.30
N TYR A 216 -4.96 13.92 -2.14
CA TYR A 216 -3.91 14.93 -2.29
C TYR A 216 -3.97 15.65 -3.65
N GLY A 217 -5.07 15.48 -4.40
CA GLY A 217 -5.25 16.10 -5.71
C GLY A 217 -4.41 15.48 -6.84
N ILE A 218 -3.86 14.26 -6.64
CA ILE A 218 -3.20 13.53 -7.72
C ILE A 218 -4.20 12.53 -8.30
N ILE A 219 -4.58 12.72 -9.55
CA ILE A 219 -5.65 11.99 -10.22
C ILE A 219 -5.13 11.19 -11.42
N THR A 220 -5.71 10.04 -11.69
CA THR A 220 -5.43 9.25 -12.90
C THR A 220 -6.37 9.59 -14.02
N ASP A 221 -7.61 9.96 -13.68
CA ASP A 221 -8.65 10.40 -14.60
C ASP A 221 -9.38 11.62 -14.05
N LYS A 222 -10.08 12.34 -14.92
CA LYS A 222 -10.86 13.50 -14.53
C LYS A 222 -11.95 13.11 -13.54
N GLN A 223 -11.96 13.76 -12.38
CA GLN A 223 -12.96 13.50 -11.34
C GLN A 223 -14.36 13.85 -11.82
N LYS A 224 -15.31 12.99 -11.55
CA LYS A 224 -16.69 13.10 -12.01
C LYS A 224 -17.69 12.75 -10.91
N ILE A 225 -18.86 13.34 -11.00
CA ILE A 225 -20.03 13.02 -10.18
C ILE A 225 -21.11 12.46 -11.09
N CYS A 226 -21.62 11.29 -10.74
CA CYS A 226 -22.71 10.63 -11.46
C CYS A 226 -23.99 10.72 -10.60
N LEU A 227 -25.01 11.40 -11.11
CA LEU A 227 -26.27 11.67 -10.43
C LEU A 227 -27.45 11.09 -11.21
N LYS A 228 -28.50 10.68 -10.48
CA LYS A 228 -29.75 10.20 -11.08
C LYS A 228 -30.91 10.50 -10.14
N GLY A 229 -32.03 10.94 -10.71
CA GLY A 229 -33.25 11.21 -9.97
C GLY A 229 -33.75 12.65 -10.07
N ASN A 230 -34.73 13.00 -9.26
CA ASN A 230 -35.43 14.32 -9.30
C ASN A 230 -34.60 15.37 -8.52
N ILE A 231 -33.62 15.93 -9.18
CA ILE A 231 -32.66 16.91 -8.67
C ILE A 231 -32.48 18.04 -9.70
N VAL A 232 -32.43 19.27 -9.27
CA VAL A 232 -32.17 20.43 -10.09
C VAL A 232 -30.86 21.10 -9.62
N LEU A 233 -29.98 21.38 -10.56
CA LEU A 233 -28.72 22.07 -10.32
C LEU A 233 -28.80 23.50 -10.88
N LYS A 234 -28.41 24.51 -10.10
CA LYS A 234 -28.22 25.86 -10.60
C LYS A 234 -26.73 26.10 -10.86
N ILE A 235 -26.38 26.33 -12.12
CA ILE A 235 -25.00 26.56 -12.60
C ILE A 235 -24.96 27.86 -13.38
N ASP A 236 -24.16 28.83 -12.96
CA ASP A 236 -24.05 30.16 -13.57
C ASP A 236 -25.41 30.80 -13.85
N GLY A 237 -26.29 30.76 -12.84
CA GLY A 237 -27.63 31.30 -12.91
C GLY A 237 -28.65 30.48 -13.72
N LYS A 238 -28.26 29.40 -14.40
CA LYS A 238 -29.12 28.51 -15.19
C LYS A 238 -29.54 27.29 -14.41
N LEU A 239 -30.79 26.84 -14.60
CA LEU A 239 -31.32 25.63 -14.00
C LEU A 239 -31.15 24.42 -14.95
N PHE A 240 -30.61 23.33 -14.40
CA PHE A 240 -30.46 22.03 -15.08
C PHE A 240 -31.30 21.00 -14.32
N ASP A 241 -32.39 20.55 -14.91
CA ASP A 241 -33.22 19.48 -14.38
C ASP A 241 -32.67 18.11 -14.79
N VAL A 242 -32.08 17.40 -13.84
CA VAL A 242 -31.47 16.06 -14.06
C VAL A 242 -32.58 15.00 -14.28
N ASN A 243 -33.81 15.22 -13.77
CA ASN A 243 -34.90 14.26 -13.87
C ASN A 243 -35.31 13.94 -15.32
N VAL A 244 -35.04 14.85 -16.26
CA VAL A 244 -35.29 14.59 -17.69
C VAL A 244 -34.36 13.51 -18.30
N LEU A 245 -33.28 13.20 -17.61
CA LEU A 245 -32.28 12.21 -18.05
C LEU A 245 -32.50 10.88 -17.36
N LYS A 246 -33.21 9.96 -18.01
CA LYS A 246 -33.51 8.62 -17.44
C LYS A 246 -32.24 7.85 -17.03
N GLY A 247 -31.15 7.99 -17.76
CA GLY A 247 -29.84 7.34 -17.46
C GLY A 247 -29.01 8.06 -16.39
N GLY A 248 -29.45 9.23 -15.95
CA GLY A 248 -28.70 10.10 -15.05
C GLY A 248 -27.75 11.07 -15.76
N LEU A 249 -27.07 11.89 -14.99
CA LEU A 249 -26.11 12.90 -15.42
C LEU A 249 -24.71 12.59 -14.90
N MET A 250 -23.71 12.74 -15.73
CA MET A 250 -22.31 12.74 -15.35
C MET A 250 -21.74 14.14 -15.57
N ILE A 251 -21.18 14.75 -14.53
CA ILE A 251 -20.52 16.06 -14.59
C ILE A 251 -19.11 15.98 -14.03
N PHE A 252 -18.18 16.68 -14.68
CA PHE A 252 -16.82 16.77 -14.20
C PHE A 252 -16.65 17.83 -13.11
N ASN A 253 -15.59 17.70 -12.31
CA ASN A 253 -15.31 18.61 -11.21
C ASN A 253 -15.24 20.09 -11.61
N ASP A 254 -14.81 20.41 -12.84
CA ASP A 254 -14.75 21.78 -13.36
C ASP A 254 -16.13 22.46 -13.33
N ASP A 255 -17.19 21.69 -13.66
CA ASP A 255 -18.56 22.19 -13.63
C ASP A 255 -19.19 22.09 -12.22
N VAL A 256 -18.79 21.07 -11.44
CA VAL A 256 -19.24 20.91 -10.03
C VAL A 256 -18.88 22.16 -9.21
N CYS A 257 -17.70 22.72 -9.39
CA CYS A 257 -17.24 23.92 -8.69
C CYS A 257 -18.09 25.18 -9.02
N ARG A 258 -18.86 25.16 -10.12
CA ARG A 258 -19.72 26.26 -10.59
C ARG A 258 -21.18 26.13 -10.11
N ILE A 259 -21.51 25.03 -9.42
CA ILE A 259 -22.87 24.83 -8.90
C ILE A 259 -23.14 25.79 -7.76
N GLU A 260 -24.10 26.69 -7.94
CA GLU A 260 -24.52 27.69 -6.94
C GLU A 260 -25.46 27.08 -5.91
N GLN A 261 -26.43 26.27 -6.37
CA GLN A 261 -27.51 25.71 -5.55
C GLN A 261 -27.93 24.33 -6.07
N ILE A 262 -28.34 23.45 -5.17
CA ILE A 262 -28.84 22.12 -5.46
C ILE A 262 -30.21 21.95 -4.80
N ALA A 263 -31.24 21.68 -5.60
CA ALA A 263 -32.58 21.38 -5.10
C ALA A 263 -32.90 19.90 -5.34
N VAL A 264 -33.05 19.13 -4.27
CA VAL A 264 -33.50 17.73 -4.31
C VAL A 264 -34.99 17.68 -4.06
N ASN A 265 -35.77 17.22 -5.07
CA ASN A 265 -37.24 17.20 -5.03
C ASN A 265 -37.80 15.84 -4.60
N THR A 266 -37.10 15.16 -3.71
CA THR A 266 -37.48 13.88 -3.10
C THR A 266 -37.11 13.90 -1.61
N ASP A 267 -37.68 12.96 -0.83
CA ASP A 267 -37.41 12.87 0.60
C ASP A 267 -36.08 12.18 0.92
N ASN A 268 -35.55 11.40 -0.04
CA ASN A 268 -34.39 10.52 0.16
C ASN A 268 -33.27 10.81 -0.83
N PHE A 269 -32.04 10.73 -0.32
CA PHE A 269 -30.82 10.78 -1.10
C PHE A 269 -29.98 9.55 -0.77
N MET A 270 -29.44 8.87 -1.78
CA MET A 270 -28.68 7.63 -1.60
C MET A 270 -27.33 7.69 -2.29
N THR A 271 -26.27 7.33 -1.58
CA THR A 271 -24.99 6.99 -2.17
C THR A 271 -24.96 5.50 -2.46
N ILE A 272 -24.52 5.11 -3.66
CA ILE A 272 -24.45 3.72 -4.13
C ILE A 272 -23.00 3.42 -4.51
N GLU A 273 -22.43 2.40 -3.90
CA GLU A 273 -21.01 2.07 -4.06
C GLU A 273 -20.70 1.53 -5.45
N ASN A 274 -21.48 0.55 -5.92
CA ASN A 274 -21.23 -0.16 -7.15
C ASN A 274 -21.94 0.47 -8.36
N TYR A 275 -21.22 0.56 -9.50
CA TYR A 275 -21.73 1.19 -10.73
C TYR A 275 -22.94 0.43 -11.33
N THR A 276 -22.90 -0.89 -11.36
CA THR A 276 -24.00 -1.71 -11.88
C THR A 276 -25.26 -1.51 -11.04
N SER A 277 -25.12 -1.50 -9.73
CA SER A 277 -26.20 -1.24 -8.79
C SER A 277 -26.77 0.17 -8.97
N TRP A 278 -25.92 1.18 -9.15
CA TRP A 278 -26.36 2.55 -9.42
C TRP A 278 -27.14 2.64 -10.76
N CYS A 279 -26.68 2.00 -11.81
CA CYS A 279 -27.39 1.97 -13.09
C CYS A 279 -28.78 1.34 -12.98
N ARG A 280 -28.93 0.29 -12.19
CA ARG A 280 -30.22 -0.45 -11.99
C ARG A 280 -31.15 0.22 -11.00
N PHE A 281 -30.66 1.07 -10.13
CA PHE A 281 -31.46 1.72 -9.10
C PHE A 281 -32.53 2.64 -9.73
N ALA A 282 -33.79 2.42 -9.41
CA ALA A 282 -34.94 3.08 -10.09
C ALA A 282 -36.06 3.53 -9.14
N LYS A 283 -35.76 3.90 -7.88
CA LYS A 283 -36.77 4.42 -6.95
C LYS A 283 -37.09 5.88 -7.25
N LYS A 284 -38.41 6.18 -7.45
CA LYS A 284 -38.89 7.51 -7.83
C LYS A 284 -38.75 8.55 -6.72
N ASP A 285 -38.73 8.12 -5.45
CA ASP A 285 -38.65 8.95 -4.25
C ASP A 285 -37.23 9.19 -3.77
N THR A 286 -36.24 8.82 -4.57
CA THR A 286 -34.84 8.85 -4.15
C THR A 286 -33.94 9.36 -5.28
N VAL A 287 -33.13 10.37 -4.96
CA VAL A 287 -32.01 10.80 -5.78
C VAL A 287 -30.80 9.94 -5.39
N CYS A 288 -30.04 9.47 -6.37
CA CYS A 288 -28.84 8.68 -6.07
C CYS A 288 -27.57 9.22 -6.74
N LEU A 289 -26.46 9.04 -6.03
CA LEU A 289 -25.09 9.35 -6.44
C LEU A 289 -24.27 8.07 -6.47
N TYR A 290 -23.55 7.83 -7.57
CA TYR A 290 -22.55 6.78 -7.65
C TYR A 290 -21.29 7.18 -6.90
N LEU A 291 -20.83 6.31 -5.98
CA LEU A 291 -19.70 6.60 -5.12
C LEU A 291 -18.38 5.99 -5.69
N GLY A 292 -18.42 4.73 -6.11
CA GLY A 292 -17.25 4.04 -6.70
C GLY A 292 -16.17 3.64 -5.69
N GLY A 293 -16.56 3.43 -4.43
CA GLY A 293 -15.63 3.13 -3.33
C GLY A 293 -15.57 4.27 -2.30
N TYR A 294 -14.40 4.63 -1.80
CA TYR A 294 -14.26 5.78 -0.89
C TYR A 294 -14.60 7.09 -1.60
N ALA A 295 -15.44 7.90 -0.95
CA ALA A 295 -15.79 9.22 -1.49
C ALA A 295 -14.55 10.10 -1.67
N ASN A 296 -14.28 10.54 -2.90
CA ASN A 296 -13.21 11.49 -3.17
C ASN A 296 -13.57 12.89 -2.64
N ARG A 297 -12.60 13.84 -2.69
CA ARG A 297 -12.79 15.19 -2.17
C ARG A 297 -14.01 15.89 -2.79
N TYR A 298 -14.17 15.82 -4.10
CA TYR A 298 -15.26 16.49 -4.82
C TYR A 298 -16.63 15.89 -4.50
N GLN A 299 -16.71 14.57 -4.39
CA GLN A 299 -17.94 13.90 -3.97
C GLN A 299 -18.32 14.32 -2.54
N ARG A 300 -17.36 14.40 -1.63
CA ARG A 300 -17.62 14.85 -0.25
C ARG A 300 -18.10 16.31 -0.20
N ASP A 301 -17.45 17.21 -0.94
CA ASP A 301 -17.84 18.62 -0.98
C ASP A 301 -19.22 18.79 -1.63
N PHE A 302 -19.52 18.02 -2.67
CA PHE A 302 -20.82 17.98 -3.30
C PHE A 302 -21.92 17.45 -2.35
N LEU A 303 -21.65 16.38 -1.62
CA LEU A 303 -22.57 15.83 -0.62
C LEU A 303 -22.85 16.83 0.51
N LYS A 304 -21.82 17.52 1.01
CA LYS A 304 -22.00 18.58 2.01
C LYS A 304 -22.86 19.72 1.49
N LYS A 305 -22.67 20.10 0.21
CA LYS A 305 -23.51 21.12 -0.42
C LYS A 305 -24.97 20.67 -0.54
N ILE A 306 -25.23 19.43 -0.96
CA ILE A 306 -26.59 18.87 -0.97
C ILE A 306 -27.21 18.92 0.43
N TYR A 307 -26.46 18.52 1.45
CA TYR A 307 -26.95 18.54 2.84
C TYR A 307 -27.28 19.91 3.33
N LEU A 308 -26.48 20.93 3.01
CA LEU A 308 -26.73 22.34 3.40
C LEU A 308 -27.92 22.92 2.65
N ASP A 309 -28.05 22.63 1.36
CA ASP A 309 -29.09 23.17 0.51
C ASP A 309 -30.48 22.49 0.78
N ASN A 310 -30.49 21.29 1.42
CA ASN A 310 -31.69 20.47 1.62
C ASN A 310 -31.74 19.88 3.06
N PRO A 311 -32.06 20.70 4.09
CA PRO A 311 -31.92 20.32 5.50
C PRO A 311 -32.84 19.20 5.99
N ASN A 312 -33.96 18.92 5.29
CA ASN A 312 -34.89 17.86 5.64
C ASN A 312 -34.66 16.53 4.91
N LEU A 313 -33.62 16.48 4.06
CA LEU A 313 -33.31 15.32 3.23
C LEU A 313 -32.74 14.19 4.08
N LYS A 314 -33.25 12.96 3.87
CA LYS A 314 -32.71 11.76 4.53
C LYS A 314 -31.63 11.12 3.67
N PHE A 315 -30.48 10.84 4.28
CA PHE A 315 -29.35 10.28 3.59
C PHE A 315 -29.21 8.79 3.87
N PHE A 316 -28.99 8.03 2.80
CA PHE A 316 -28.77 6.57 2.84
C PHE A 316 -27.49 6.21 2.11
N HIS A 317 -26.92 5.09 2.52
CA HIS A 317 -25.81 4.45 1.81
C HIS A 317 -26.16 3.00 1.50
N PHE A 318 -25.86 2.59 0.28
CA PHE A 318 -25.97 1.22 -0.20
C PHE A 318 -24.58 0.77 -0.67
N GLY A 319 -24.05 -0.25 -0.05
CA GLY A 319 -22.73 -0.82 -0.33
C GLY A 319 -22.73 -2.35 -0.19
N ASP A 320 -21.57 -2.95 -0.32
CA ASP A 320 -21.36 -4.37 -0.10
C ASP A 320 -21.55 -4.75 1.38
N ILE A 321 -22.07 -5.94 1.63
CA ILE A 321 -22.11 -6.50 2.99
C ILE A 321 -20.80 -7.26 3.22
N ASP A 322 -19.74 -6.50 3.38
CA ASP A 322 -18.41 -6.98 3.72
C ASP A 322 -17.62 -5.92 4.51
N ALA A 323 -16.39 -6.27 4.92
CA ALA A 323 -15.55 -5.34 5.67
C ALA A 323 -15.21 -4.06 4.88
N GLY A 324 -15.11 -4.15 3.55
CA GLY A 324 -14.83 -3.02 2.65
C GLY A 324 -15.95 -1.99 2.69
N GLY A 325 -17.17 -2.44 2.41
CA GLY A 325 -18.36 -1.57 2.42
C GLY A 325 -18.61 -0.91 3.77
N PHE A 326 -18.32 -1.61 4.89
CA PHE A 326 -18.45 -1.02 6.23
C PHE A 326 -17.41 0.08 6.49
N TYR A 327 -16.16 -0.11 6.04
CA TYR A 327 -15.15 0.95 6.13
C TYR A 327 -15.49 2.16 5.26
N ILE A 328 -16.04 1.93 4.05
CA ILE A 328 -16.48 3.00 3.14
C ILE A 328 -17.60 3.82 3.79
N PHE A 329 -18.61 3.15 4.36
CA PHE A 329 -19.70 3.82 5.08
C PHE A 329 -19.18 4.69 6.24
N ASN A 330 -18.34 4.12 7.09
CA ASN A 330 -17.79 4.83 8.25
C ASN A 330 -16.91 6.02 7.84
N ASP A 331 -16.10 5.88 6.79
CA ASP A 331 -15.30 6.98 6.25
C ASP A 331 -16.19 8.08 5.66
N LEU A 332 -17.23 7.70 4.92
CA LEU A 332 -18.23 8.63 4.36
C LEU A 332 -18.87 9.48 5.44
N CYS A 333 -19.44 8.86 6.47
CA CYS A 333 -20.06 9.57 7.61
C CYS A 333 -19.04 10.49 8.30
N ARG A 334 -17.87 9.97 8.63
CA ARG A 334 -16.83 10.72 9.33
C ARG A 334 -16.33 11.94 8.56
N LYS A 335 -16.08 11.80 7.25
CA LYS A 335 -15.50 12.87 6.42
C LYS A 335 -16.52 13.90 5.95
N THR A 336 -17.76 13.50 5.79
CA THR A 336 -18.83 14.44 5.41
C THR A 336 -19.46 15.13 6.61
N GLY A 337 -19.52 14.45 7.77
CA GLY A 337 -20.28 14.88 8.94
C GLY A 337 -21.80 14.73 8.75
N ILE A 338 -22.24 14.00 7.71
CA ILE A 338 -23.62 13.70 7.42
C ILE A 338 -24.00 12.38 8.08
N ASP A 339 -25.18 12.34 8.71
CA ASP A 339 -25.74 11.13 9.30
C ASP A 339 -26.42 10.29 8.21
N PHE A 340 -25.70 9.26 7.73
CA PHE A 340 -26.23 8.31 6.76
C PHE A 340 -26.83 7.11 7.47
N SER A 341 -27.99 6.66 7.01
CA SER A 341 -28.55 5.36 7.34
C SER A 341 -28.10 4.31 6.32
N VAL A 342 -27.90 3.07 6.77
CA VAL A 342 -27.59 1.97 5.84
C VAL A 342 -28.85 1.50 5.12
N TYR A 343 -28.73 1.19 3.83
CA TYR A 343 -29.80 0.62 3.03
C TYR A 343 -29.41 -0.79 2.60
N LYS A 344 -30.16 -1.78 3.05
CA LYS A 344 -29.95 -3.20 2.71
C LYS A 344 -28.53 -3.73 2.96
N MET A 345 -27.97 -3.33 4.08
CA MET A 345 -26.66 -3.81 4.55
C MET A 345 -26.81 -4.44 5.94
N SER A 346 -27.77 -5.35 6.12
CA SER A 346 -28.11 -5.92 7.41
C SER A 346 -28.10 -7.47 7.39
N VAL A 347 -28.38 -8.07 8.55
CA VAL A 347 -28.54 -9.53 8.68
C VAL A 347 -29.68 -10.05 7.81
N GLN A 348 -30.73 -9.23 7.56
CA GLN A 348 -31.89 -9.65 6.79
C GLN A 348 -31.50 -10.06 5.37
N GLU A 349 -30.63 -9.32 4.70
CA GLU A 349 -30.13 -9.65 3.38
C GLU A 349 -29.32 -10.93 3.38
N LEU A 350 -28.49 -11.16 4.40
CA LEU A 350 -27.69 -12.40 4.52
C LEU A 350 -28.55 -13.64 4.80
N MET A 351 -29.74 -13.46 5.38
CA MET A 351 -30.69 -14.54 5.67
C MET A 351 -31.72 -14.76 4.54
N ASP A 352 -31.82 -13.84 3.59
CA ASP A 352 -32.80 -13.92 2.50
C ASP A 352 -32.52 -15.11 1.59
N ALA A 353 -33.54 -15.96 1.44
CA ALA A 353 -33.46 -17.19 0.63
C ALA A 353 -33.11 -16.92 -0.84
N ARG A 354 -33.47 -15.74 -1.38
CA ARG A 354 -33.15 -15.32 -2.76
C ARG A 354 -31.64 -15.24 -3.02
N TYR A 355 -30.86 -14.83 -2.00
CA TYR A 355 -29.43 -14.59 -2.12
C TYR A 355 -28.56 -15.76 -1.68
N ARG A 356 -29.16 -16.83 -1.13
CA ARG A 356 -28.46 -17.94 -0.48
C ARG A 356 -27.37 -18.59 -1.35
N THR A 357 -27.63 -18.75 -2.64
CA THR A 357 -26.66 -19.36 -3.59
C THR A 357 -25.56 -18.41 -4.02
N SER A 358 -25.72 -17.12 -3.76
CA SER A 358 -24.76 -16.05 -4.12
C SER A 358 -23.91 -15.58 -2.95
N LEU A 359 -24.14 -16.11 -1.74
CA LEU A 359 -23.32 -15.82 -0.58
C LEU A 359 -21.89 -16.33 -0.82
N ARG A 360 -20.91 -15.50 -0.52
CA ARG A 360 -19.48 -15.85 -0.60
C ARG A 360 -18.90 -16.09 0.78
N LYS A 361 -17.88 -16.94 0.85
CA LYS A 361 -17.13 -17.17 2.10
C LYS A 361 -16.19 -16.02 2.42
N LEU A 362 -15.97 -15.78 3.71
CA LEU A 362 -15.00 -14.83 4.19
C LEU A 362 -13.58 -15.32 3.95
N THR A 363 -12.71 -14.45 3.47
CA THR A 363 -11.26 -14.70 3.45
C THR A 363 -10.67 -14.45 4.85
N ASN A 364 -9.44 -14.89 5.09
CA ASN A 364 -8.73 -14.58 6.34
C ASN A 364 -8.56 -13.08 6.56
N ASN A 365 -8.39 -12.32 5.47
CA ASN A 365 -8.31 -10.87 5.52
C ASN A 365 -9.65 -10.24 5.91
N ASP A 366 -10.77 -10.73 5.34
CA ASP A 366 -12.12 -10.28 5.73
C ASP A 366 -12.34 -10.50 7.23
N LYS A 367 -12.04 -11.70 7.74
CA LYS A 367 -12.18 -12.02 9.17
C LYS A 367 -11.39 -11.08 10.07
N THR A 368 -10.12 -10.82 9.74
CA THR A 368 -9.26 -9.90 10.51
C THR A 368 -9.85 -8.49 10.52
N ARG A 369 -10.33 -8.00 9.38
CA ARG A 369 -10.93 -6.66 9.25
C ARG A 369 -12.28 -6.55 9.96
N LEU A 370 -13.15 -7.56 9.86
CA LEU A 370 -14.43 -7.60 10.58
C LEU A 370 -14.22 -7.63 12.10
N ILE A 371 -13.22 -8.37 12.60
CA ILE A 371 -12.89 -8.38 14.02
C ILE A 371 -12.50 -6.97 14.51
N SER A 372 -11.82 -6.17 13.70
CA SER A 372 -11.47 -4.79 14.08
C SER A 372 -12.67 -3.85 14.10
N LEU A 373 -13.78 -4.22 13.45
CA LEU A 373 -15.06 -3.49 13.43
C LEU A 373 -16.13 -4.09 14.36
N LYS A 374 -15.82 -5.12 15.14
CA LYS A 374 -16.80 -5.87 15.95
C LYS A 374 -17.62 -5.03 16.93
N ASP A 375 -17.09 -3.88 17.36
CA ASP A 375 -17.74 -2.98 18.31
C ASP A 375 -18.39 -1.76 17.60
N ASP A 376 -18.47 -1.77 16.26
CA ASP A 376 -19.10 -0.74 15.45
C ASP A 376 -20.61 -0.64 15.79
N SER A 377 -21.10 0.57 16.04
CA SER A 377 -22.47 0.76 16.50
C SER A 377 -23.53 0.43 15.45
N VAL A 378 -23.19 0.54 14.16
CA VAL A 378 -24.11 0.31 13.03
C VAL A 378 -24.06 -1.16 12.59
N PHE A 379 -22.86 -1.75 12.52
CA PHE A 379 -22.66 -3.06 11.89
C PHE A 379 -22.45 -4.23 12.85
N LYS A 380 -22.47 -4.01 14.17
CA LYS A 380 -22.20 -5.03 15.18
C LYS A 380 -22.94 -6.35 14.96
N GLU A 381 -24.24 -6.27 14.68
CA GLU A 381 -25.09 -7.47 14.52
C GLU A 381 -24.76 -8.21 13.21
N VAL A 382 -24.63 -7.48 12.10
CA VAL A 382 -24.31 -8.10 10.83
C VAL A 382 -22.89 -8.67 10.81
N ILE A 383 -21.91 -8.00 11.42
CA ILE A 383 -20.54 -8.51 11.57
C ILE A 383 -20.54 -9.82 12.36
N LYS A 384 -21.26 -9.87 13.47
CA LYS A 384 -21.39 -11.10 14.27
C LYS A 384 -21.95 -12.24 13.41
N TYR A 385 -23.06 -11.99 12.70
CA TYR A 385 -23.66 -13.00 11.83
C TYR A 385 -22.71 -13.49 10.73
N MET A 386 -21.99 -12.57 10.10
CA MET A 386 -20.99 -12.87 9.06
C MET A 386 -19.87 -13.77 9.58
N LEU A 387 -19.34 -13.46 10.75
CA LEU A 387 -18.27 -14.27 11.38
C LEU A 387 -18.76 -15.65 11.82
N ASP A 388 -19.98 -15.73 12.39
CA ASP A 388 -20.55 -16.99 12.87
C ASP A 388 -20.91 -17.94 11.72
N ASN A 389 -21.30 -17.42 10.55
CA ASN A 389 -21.78 -18.19 9.42
C ASN A 389 -20.77 -18.25 8.24
N ASP A 390 -19.62 -17.58 8.34
CA ASP A 390 -18.58 -17.51 7.31
C ASP A 390 -19.10 -17.01 5.94
N VAL A 391 -19.89 -15.92 5.95
CA VAL A 391 -20.57 -15.38 4.75
C VAL A 391 -20.41 -13.89 4.58
N LYS A 392 -20.45 -13.45 3.30
CA LYS A 392 -20.59 -12.07 2.84
C LYS A 392 -21.44 -11.99 1.59
N LEU A 393 -21.94 -10.79 1.23
CA LEU A 393 -22.83 -10.59 0.09
C LEU A 393 -22.47 -9.33 -0.68
N GLU A 394 -22.38 -9.44 -2.01
CA GLU A 394 -22.12 -8.31 -2.90
C GLU A 394 -23.40 -7.51 -3.18
N GLN A 395 -23.27 -6.21 -3.27
CA GLN A 395 -24.36 -5.27 -3.55
C GLN A 395 -25.10 -5.57 -4.88
N GLU A 396 -24.34 -5.99 -5.92
CA GLU A 396 -24.91 -6.32 -7.22
C GLU A 396 -25.97 -7.41 -7.16
N ILE A 397 -25.81 -8.37 -6.28
CA ILE A 397 -26.76 -9.47 -6.11
C ILE A 397 -28.09 -8.92 -5.63
N ILE A 398 -28.06 -8.08 -4.61
CA ILE A 398 -29.26 -7.43 -4.05
C ILE A 398 -29.94 -6.58 -5.13
N SER A 399 -29.19 -5.74 -5.83
CA SER A 399 -29.74 -4.83 -6.84
C SER A 399 -30.26 -5.57 -8.06
N PHE A 400 -29.68 -6.71 -8.43
CA PHE A 400 -30.19 -7.56 -9.52
C PHE A 400 -31.57 -8.09 -9.20
N TYR A 401 -31.77 -8.73 -8.05
CA TYR A 401 -33.08 -9.29 -7.68
C TYR A 401 -34.14 -8.21 -7.48
N GLU A 402 -33.78 -7.03 -6.91
CA GLU A 402 -34.71 -5.91 -6.83
C GLU A 402 -35.16 -5.38 -8.18
N SER A 403 -34.27 -5.36 -9.17
CA SER A 403 -34.62 -4.92 -10.52
C SER A 403 -35.56 -5.90 -11.24
N VAL A 404 -35.49 -7.18 -10.93
CA VAL A 404 -36.38 -8.22 -11.47
C VAL A 404 -37.76 -8.17 -10.82
N ASP A 405 -37.82 -7.94 -9.51
CA ASP A 405 -39.08 -7.87 -8.76
C ASP A 405 -39.92 -6.61 -9.08
N ASN A 406 -39.30 -5.55 -9.63
CA ASN A 406 -39.96 -4.29 -9.98
C ASN A 406 -40.21 -4.08 -11.48
N GLY A 407 -39.87 -5.01 -12.35
CA GLY A 407 -40.08 -4.99 -13.80
C GLY A 407 -41.23 -5.90 -14.22
#